data_5f30dd4ff7971a4d61447c3873f7e2d1
#
_entry.id   5f30dd4ff7971a4d61447c3873f7e2d1
#
_cell.length_a   1.000
_cell.length_b   1.000
_cell.length_c   1.000
_cell.angle_alpha   90.00
_cell.angle_beta   90.00
_cell.angle_gamma   90.00
#
_symmetry.space_group_name_H-M   'P 1'
#
loop_
_entity.id
_entity.type
_entity.pdbx_description
1 polymer ?
#
loop_
_entity_poly.entity_id
_entity_poly.type
_entity_poly.pdbx_seq_one_letter_code
_entity_poly.pdbx_strand_id
1 'polypeptide(L)'
;LGHFRHGPILKVLLCLRRGNVNQAELLLNAVKRPQWLSKRYQAYYHFALALVAAHQQDVESAAHHSEAALAFNLLHDKEVGILYYNQARVAYEQKSFEKAKQHLVALKSLKVDDLHLKQRVEELDKVLSV
;
A
#
# COMPACT_ATOMS: atom_id res chain seq x y z
N LEU A 1 -7.12 -13.48 25.65
CA LEU A 1 -7.54 -14.27 25.10
C LEU A 1 -7.86 -13.83 23.81
N GLY A 2 -8.15 -14.50 23.01
CA GLY A 2 -8.53 -14.21 21.73
C GLY A 2 -8.72 -12.80 21.41
N HIS A 3 -8.26 -12.05 22.23
CA HIS A 3 -8.57 -10.73 22.05
C HIS A 3 -7.76 -10.12 21.02
N PHE A 4 -7.37 -10.91 20.09
CA PHE A 4 -6.70 -10.38 19.05
C PHE A 4 -7.63 -9.61 18.25
N ARG A 5 -7.36 -8.41 18.07
CA ARG A 5 -8.21 -7.48 17.41
C ARG A 5 -7.87 -7.38 15.95
N HIS A 6 -7.78 -8.55 15.32
CA HIS A 6 -7.50 -8.57 13.88
C HIS A 6 -8.73 -8.23 13.05
N GLY A 7 -9.94 -8.41 13.62
CA GLY A 7 -11.18 -8.09 12.93
C GLY A 7 -11.24 -6.68 12.36
N PRO A 8 -10.86 -5.65 13.11
CA PRO A 8 -10.85 -4.29 12.56
C PRO A 8 -9.94 -4.14 11.36
N ILE A 9 -8.76 -4.76 11.38
CA ILE A 9 -7.83 -4.67 10.25
C ILE A 9 -8.43 -5.36 9.03
N LEU A 10 -9.08 -6.51 9.20
CA LEU A 10 -9.72 -7.19 8.07
C LEU A 10 -10.83 -6.32 7.47
N LYS A 11 -11.60 -5.63 8.32
CA LYS A 11 -12.63 -4.73 7.83
C LYS A 11 -12.04 -3.54 7.06
N VAL A 12 -10.91 -3.02 7.53
CA VAL A 12 -10.20 -1.95 6.84
C VAL A 12 -9.81 -2.40 5.42
N LEU A 13 -9.22 -3.58 5.31
CA LEU A 13 -8.80 -4.10 4.00
C LEU A 13 -10.00 -4.27 3.08
N LEU A 14 -11.13 -4.74 3.61
CA LEU A 14 -12.34 -4.87 2.83
C LEU A 14 -12.86 -3.51 2.35
N CYS A 15 -12.85 -2.50 3.22
CA CYS A 15 -13.24 -1.15 2.86
C CYS A 15 -12.36 -0.60 1.73
N LEU A 16 -11.06 -0.81 1.82
CA LEU A 16 -10.12 -0.36 0.79
C LEU A 16 -10.38 -1.06 -0.54
N ARG A 17 -10.68 -2.37 -0.50
CA ARG A 17 -11.01 -3.11 -1.71
C ARG A 17 -12.25 -2.55 -2.39
N ARG A 18 -13.21 -2.07 -1.61
CA ARG A 18 -14.45 -1.50 -2.12
C ARG A 18 -14.34 -0.02 -2.46
N GLY A 19 -13.18 0.58 -2.26
CA GLY A 19 -12.96 1.99 -2.52
C GLY A 19 -13.50 2.90 -1.44
N ASN A 20 -13.90 2.36 -0.29
CA ASN A 20 -14.45 3.16 0.80
C ASN A 20 -13.33 3.62 1.73
N VAL A 21 -12.54 4.58 1.26
CA VAL A 21 -11.35 5.06 1.97
C VAL A 21 -11.70 5.78 3.26
N ASN A 22 -12.79 6.54 3.28
CA ASN A 22 -13.19 7.28 4.48
C ASN A 22 -13.53 6.33 5.63
N GLN A 23 -14.25 5.26 5.35
CA GLN A 23 -14.57 4.27 6.38
C GLN A 23 -13.33 3.54 6.85
N ALA A 24 -12.43 3.23 5.91
CA ALA A 24 -11.15 2.60 6.25
C ALA A 24 -10.36 3.47 7.22
N GLU A 25 -10.30 4.77 6.96
CA GLU A 25 -9.59 5.70 7.82
C GLU A 25 -10.19 5.74 9.23
N LEU A 26 -11.52 5.79 9.33
CA LEU A 26 -12.18 5.78 10.64
C LEU A 26 -11.83 4.52 11.42
N LEU A 27 -11.84 3.37 10.76
CA LEU A 27 -11.51 2.12 11.43
C LEU A 27 -10.03 2.06 11.85
N LEU A 28 -9.13 2.59 11.01
CA LEU A 28 -7.72 2.66 11.36
C LEU A 28 -7.47 3.54 12.57
N ASN A 29 -8.15 4.69 12.62
CA ASN A 29 -8.00 5.61 13.74
C ASN A 29 -8.53 5.03 15.04
N ALA A 30 -9.41 4.04 14.96
CA ALA A 30 -9.94 3.37 16.14
C ALA A 30 -8.95 2.33 16.72
N VAL A 31 -7.91 1.97 15.99
CA VAL A 31 -6.90 1.04 16.48
C VAL A 31 -5.98 1.79 17.43
N LYS A 32 -6.15 1.52 18.74
CA LYS A 32 -5.41 2.28 19.76
C LYS A 32 -4.02 1.75 20.05
N ARG A 33 -3.82 0.44 19.83
CA ARG A 33 -2.55 -0.21 20.16
C ARG A 33 -2.10 -1.10 19.03
N PRO A 34 -1.64 -0.49 17.91
CA PRO A 34 -1.19 -1.28 16.76
C PRO A 34 -0.07 -2.26 17.10
N GLN A 35 0.78 -1.90 18.06
CA GLN A 35 1.88 -2.76 18.47
C GLN A 35 1.44 -4.06 19.13
N TRP A 36 0.16 -4.15 19.52
CA TRP A 36 -0.40 -5.39 20.09
C TRP A 36 -0.92 -6.34 19.01
N LEU A 37 -0.96 -5.92 17.75
CA LEU A 37 -1.31 -6.81 16.65
C LEU A 37 -0.15 -7.77 16.40
N SER A 38 -0.45 -8.93 15.78
CA SER A 38 0.62 -9.80 15.31
C SER A 38 1.45 -9.05 14.27
N LYS A 39 2.68 -9.52 14.04
CA LYS A 39 3.56 -8.84 13.09
C LYS A 39 2.94 -8.74 11.70
N ARG A 40 2.25 -9.79 11.25
CA ARG A 40 1.58 -9.76 9.94
C ARG A 40 0.49 -8.68 9.90
N TYR A 41 -0.31 -8.57 10.96
CA TYR A 41 -1.37 -7.56 10.98
C TYR A 41 -0.83 -6.16 11.23
N GLN A 42 0.34 -6.02 11.87
CA GLN A 42 1.03 -4.74 11.91
C GLN A 42 1.45 -4.31 10.51
N ALA A 43 1.94 -5.25 9.69
CA ALA A 43 2.28 -4.96 8.30
C ALA A 43 1.04 -4.50 7.52
N TYR A 44 -0.09 -5.19 7.68
CA TYR A 44 -1.34 -4.78 7.03
C TYR A 44 -1.85 -3.42 7.54
N TYR A 45 -1.66 -3.14 8.82
CA TYR A 45 -2.03 -1.86 9.39
C TYR A 45 -1.28 -0.72 8.68
N HIS A 46 0.03 -0.85 8.54
CA HIS A 46 0.82 0.15 7.82
C HIS A 46 0.51 0.19 6.33
N PHE A 47 0.27 -0.97 5.73
CA PHE A 47 -0.17 -1.04 4.34
C PHE A 47 -1.44 -0.21 4.13
N ALA A 48 -2.43 -0.39 4.99
CA ALA A 48 -3.69 0.35 4.90
C ALA A 48 -3.48 1.85 5.12
N LEU A 49 -2.65 2.22 6.10
CA LEU A 49 -2.33 3.63 6.32
C LEU A 49 -1.65 4.26 5.10
N ALA A 50 -0.78 3.48 4.43
CA ALA A 50 -0.12 3.95 3.22
C ALA A 50 -1.13 4.22 2.10
N LEU A 51 -2.11 3.33 1.93
CA LEU A 51 -3.13 3.50 0.90
C LEU A 51 -4.03 4.70 1.19
N VAL A 52 -4.41 4.88 2.44
CA VAL A 52 -5.23 6.03 2.83
C VAL A 52 -4.45 7.33 2.59
N ALA A 53 -3.18 7.37 2.99
CA ALA A 53 -2.34 8.54 2.79
C ALA A 53 -2.16 8.85 1.30
N ALA A 54 -1.95 7.83 0.48
CA ALA A 54 -1.82 8.00 -0.96
C ALA A 54 -3.10 8.58 -1.57
N HIS A 55 -4.25 8.11 -1.11
CA HIS A 55 -5.53 8.65 -1.58
C HIS A 55 -5.69 10.12 -1.21
N GLN A 56 -5.18 10.51 -0.05
CA GLN A 56 -5.24 11.89 0.44
C GLN A 56 -4.10 12.75 -0.12
N GLN A 57 -3.25 12.17 -0.95
CA GLN A 57 -2.09 12.84 -1.54
C GLN A 57 -1.08 13.30 -0.49
N ASP A 58 -1.06 12.65 0.66
CA ASP A 58 -0.07 12.87 1.69
C ASP A 58 1.14 11.98 1.40
N VAL A 59 2.04 12.51 0.58
CA VAL A 59 3.17 11.76 0.03
C VAL A 59 4.12 11.27 1.12
N GLU A 60 4.40 12.11 2.11
CA GLU A 60 5.33 11.74 3.18
C GLU A 60 4.79 10.60 4.03
N SER A 61 3.53 10.68 4.46
CA SER A 61 2.89 9.61 5.20
C SER A 61 2.80 8.33 4.39
N ALA A 62 2.45 8.45 3.11
CA ALA A 62 2.34 7.28 2.24
C ALA A 62 3.69 6.57 2.14
N ALA A 63 4.78 7.31 1.94
CA ALA A 63 6.11 6.73 1.87
C ALA A 63 6.53 6.10 3.19
N HIS A 64 6.30 6.81 4.30
CA HIS A 64 6.65 6.32 5.62
C HIS A 64 5.97 4.99 5.94
N HIS A 65 4.65 4.92 5.73
CA HIS A 65 3.91 3.71 6.04
C HIS A 65 4.17 2.59 5.04
N SER A 66 4.44 2.91 3.77
CA SER A 66 4.86 1.90 2.80
C SER A 66 6.16 1.23 3.21
N GLU A 67 7.15 2.02 3.62
CA GLU A 67 8.41 1.48 4.08
C GLU A 67 8.25 0.66 5.35
N ALA A 68 7.43 1.13 6.29
CA ALA A 68 7.17 0.40 7.52
C ALA A 68 6.49 -0.95 7.22
N ALA A 69 5.51 -0.96 6.33
CA ALA A 69 4.81 -2.19 5.97
C ALA A 69 5.76 -3.18 5.29
N LEU A 70 6.58 -2.71 4.36
CA LEU A 70 7.51 -3.55 3.63
C LEU A 70 8.60 -4.14 4.54
N ALA A 71 9.01 -3.38 5.57
CA ALA A 71 10.06 -3.82 6.48
C ALA A 71 9.70 -5.09 7.25
N PHE A 72 8.41 -5.36 7.48
CA PHE A 72 8.00 -6.60 8.12
C PHE A 72 8.23 -7.82 7.26
N ASN A 73 8.27 -7.66 5.94
CA ASN A 73 8.46 -8.75 4.97
C ASN A 73 7.43 -9.87 5.15
N LEU A 74 6.19 -9.50 5.46
CA LEU A 74 5.10 -10.43 5.71
C LEU A 74 3.89 -10.22 4.80
N LEU A 75 3.96 -9.24 3.91
CA LEU A 75 2.89 -8.98 2.94
C LEU A 75 3.01 -9.96 1.77
N HIS A 76 1.88 -10.25 1.14
CA HIS A 76 1.87 -11.02 -0.09
C HIS A 76 2.31 -10.15 -1.26
N ASP A 77 2.74 -10.79 -2.35
CA ASP A 77 3.23 -10.06 -3.53
C ASP A 77 2.23 -9.04 -4.06
N LYS A 78 0.94 -9.33 -3.97
CA LYS A 78 -0.08 -8.39 -4.42
C LYS A 78 -0.01 -7.08 -3.66
N GLU A 79 0.06 -7.14 -2.33
CA GLU A 79 0.14 -5.92 -1.50
C GLU A 79 1.46 -5.20 -1.71
N VAL A 80 2.55 -5.95 -1.80
CA VAL A 80 3.86 -5.36 -2.09
C VAL A 80 3.82 -4.63 -3.44
N GLY A 81 3.21 -5.26 -4.43
CA GLY A 81 3.06 -4.66 -5.76
C GLY A 81 2.26 -3.37 -5.74
N ILE A 82 1.18 -3.33 -4.96
CA ILE A 82 0.38 -2.11 -4.81
C ILE A 82 1.23 -0.98 -4.20
N LEU A 83 2.03 -1.30 -3.19
CA LEU A 83 2.91 -0.31 -2.57
C LEU A 83 3.96 0.20 -3.54
N TYR A 84 4.57 -0.69 -4.31
CA TYR A 84 5.56 -0.28 -5.32
C TYR A 84 4.93 0.59 -6.40
N TYR A 85 3.72 0.23 -6.85
CA TYR A 85 3.02 1.06 -7.83
C TYR A 85 2.76 2.46 -7.29
N ASN A 86 2.27 2.56 -6.04
CA ASN A 86 2.01 3.86 -5.45
C ASN A 86 3.28 4.68 -5.30
N GLN A 87 4.39 4.05 -4.92
CA GLN A 87 5.68 4.75 -4.84
C GLN A 87 6.15 5.22 -6.21
N ALA A 88 5.95 4.39 -7.25
CA ALA A 88 6.31 4.78 -8.61
C ALA A 88 5.47 5.96 -9.09
N ARG A 89 4.17 5.92 -8.82
CA ARG A 89 3.27 7.01 -9.22
C ARG A 89 3.64 8.31 -8.53
N VAL A 90 3.93 8.25 -7.24
CA VAL A 90 4.35 9.43 -6.49
C VAL A 90 5.67 9.98 -7.05
N ALA A 91 6.64 9.10 -7.32
CA ALA A 91 7.92 9.53 -7.89
C ALA A 91 7.71 10.18 -9.25
N TYR A 92 6.83 9.62 -10.07
CA TYR A 92 6.50 10.22 -11.36
C TYR A 92 5.92 11.62 -11.21
N GLU A 93 4.97 11.79 -10.28
CA GLU A 93 4.36 13.09 -10.02
C GLU A 93 5.37 14.12 -9.52
N GLN A 94 6.39 13.66 -8.80
CA GLN A 94 7.48 14.51 -8.32
C GLN A 94 8.59 14.69 -9.36
N LYS A 95 8.39 14.17 -10.56
CA LYS A 95 9.36 14.25 -11.66
C LYS A 95 10.67 13.51 -11.37
N SER A 96 10.64 12.55 -10.44
CA SER A 96 11.77 11.67 -10.15
C SER A 96 11.65 10.41 -11.01
N PHE A 97 11.83 10.57 -12.32
CA PHE A 97 11.51 9.52 -13.29
C PHE A 97 12.35 8.26 -13.12
N GLU A 98 13.63 8.41 -12.78
CA GLU A 98 14.49 7.24 -12.57
C GLU A 98 14.02 6.42 -11.36
N LYS A 99 13.62 7.10 -10.30
CA LYS A 99 13.10 6.46 -9.12
C LYS A 99 11.79 5.73 -9.43
N ALA A 100 10.93 6.36 -10.22
CA ALA A 100 9.68 5.74 -10.65
C ALA A 100 9.95 4.45 -11.43
N LYS A 101 10.91 4.49 -12.35
CA LYS A 101 11.29 3.31 -13.12
C LYS A 101 11.84 2.20 -12.24
N GLN A 102 12.64 2.55 -11.23
CA GLN A 102 13.19 1.57 -10.29
C GLN A 102 12.07 0.85 -9.52
N HIS A 103 11.07 1.58 -9.07
CA HIS A 103 9.93 0.97 -8.38
C HIS A 103 9.14 0.04 -9.30
N LEU A 104 8.97 0.41 -10.57
CA LEU A 104 8.29 -0.46 -11.53
C LEU A 104 9.08 -1.71 -11.84
N VAL A 105 10.41 -1.61 -11.94
CA VAL A 105 11.25 -2.79 -12.14
C VAL A 105 11.10 -3.75 -10.97
N ALA A 106 11.13 -3.24 -9.75
CA ALA A 106 10.93 -4.06 -8.56
C ALA A 106 9.56 -4.74 -8.57
N LEU A 107 8.52 -4.00 -8.98
CA LEU A 107 7.17 -4.54 -9.06
C LEU A 107 7.10 -5.69 -10.08
N LYS A 108 7.73 -5.52 -11.24
CA LYS A 108 7.68 -6.52 -12.30
C LYS A 108 8.37 -7.82 -11.92
N SER A 109 9.25 -7.80 -10.92
CA SER A 109 9.89 -9.01 -10.44
C SER A 109 8.98 -9.83 -9.52
N LEU A 110 7.84 -9.29 -9.11
CA LEU A 110 6.90 -9.98 -8.25
C LEU A 110 5.95 -10.86 -9.07
N LYS A 111 5.44 -11.90 -8.40
CA LYS A 111 4.44 -12.77 -9.02
C LYS A 111 3.06 -12.25 -8.67
N VAL A 112 2.60 -11.25 -9.42
CA VAL A 112 1.29 -10.65 -9.21
C VAL A 112 0.43 -10.93 -10.44
N ASP A 113 -0.75 -11.50 -10.20
CA ASP A 113 -1.70 -11.80 -11.25
C ASP A 113 -2.99 -11.01 -11.01
N ASP A 114 -2.86 -9.70 -10.94
CA ASP A 114 -3.99 -8.80 -10.74
C ASP A 114 -4.11 -7.91 -11.98
N LEU A 115 -5.22 -8.04 -12.68
CA LEU A 115 -5.43 -7.35 -13.94
C LEU A 115 -5.44 -5.83 -13.77
N HIS A 116 -6.08 -5.33 -12.72
CA HIS A 116 -6.14 -3.89 -12.48
C HIS A 116 -4.76 -3.31 -12.24
N LEU A 117 -3.94 -4.00 -11.45
CA LEU A 117 -2.58 -3.56 -11.17
C LEU A 117 -1.74 -3.59 -12.44
N LYS A 118 -1.87 -4.66 -13.23
CA LYS A 118 -1.14 -4.77 -14.50
C LYS A 118 -1.49 -3.63 -15.46
N GLN A 119 -2.76 -3.28 -15.54
CA GLN A 119 -3.20 -2.18 -16.40
C GLN A 119 -2.62 -0.84 -15.96
N ARG A 120 -2.61 -0.59 -14.66
CA ARG A 120 -2.05 0.65 -14.12
C ARG A 120 -0.56 0.73 -14.36
N VAL A 121 0.14 -0.39 -14.21
CA VAL A 121 1.58 -0.45 -14.45
C VAL A 121 1.88 -0.16 -15.93
N GLU A 122 1.10 -0.74 -16.84
CA GLU A 122 1.27 -0.50 -18.27
C GLU A 122 1.06 0.98 -18.61
N GLU A 123 0.06 1.61 -18.04
CA GLU A 123 -0.21 3.02 -18.27
C GLU A 123 0.95 3.89 -17.80
N LEU A 124 1.48 3.59 -16.61
CA LEU A 124 2.61 4.34 -16.07
C LEU A 124 3.88 4.11 -16.88
N ASP A 125 4.12 2.86 -17.31
CA ASP A 125 5.26 2.56 -18.20
C ASP A 125 5.20 3.39 -19.48
N LYS A 126 4.02 3.55 -20.07
CA LYS A 126 3.87 4.32 -21.30
C LYS A 126 4.28 5.78 -21.10
N VAL A 127 3.84 6.40 -20.02
CA VAL A 127 4.19 7.81 -19.79
C VAL A 127 5.65 7.96 -19.41
N LEU A 128 6.27 6.97 -18.78
CA LEU A 128 7.69 7.01 -18.44
C LEU A 128 8.59 6.75 -19.64
N SER A 129 8.06 6.14 -20.69
CA SER A 129 8.82 5.83 -21.90
C SER A 129 8.88 6.97 -22.90
N VAL A 130 8.09 8.02 -22.66
CA VAL A 130 8.02 9.17 -23.57
C VAL A 130 9.15 10.14 -23.35
#